data_aa17efcde9ddd970a074f7f4841b5d50
#
_entry.id   aa17efcde9ddd970a074f7f4841b5d50
#
_cell.length_a   1.000
_cell.length_b   1.000
_cell.length_c   1.000
_cell.angle_alpha   90.00
_cell.angle_beta   90.00
_cell.angle_gamma   90.00
#
_symmetry.space_group_name_H-M   'P 1'
#
loop_
_entity.id
_entity.type
_entity.pdbx_description
1 polymer ?
#
loop_
_entity_poly.entity_id
_entity_poly.type
_entity_poly.pdbx_seq_one_letter_code
_entity_poly.pdbx_strand_id
1 'polypeptide(L)'
;FREITDPQGECGTLLTVFLPDEETARKVAGELDTKVVADSGWHVYSNMEQILEKRTITPEGCPFTCPYYEGGEVKYWRGMLPQTDALLARAINISIGVSDPGLGSAFGVSMRDGFDSVDACAAEFRRVAGKYMK
;
A
#
# COMPACT_ATOMS: atom_id res chain seq x y z
N PHE A 1 -0.91 -8.92 10.30
CA PHE A 1 -1.37 -9.10 8.92
C PHE A 1 -2.69 -8.36 8.71
N ARG A 2 -2.97 -8.01 7.44
CA ARG A 2 -4.31 -7.57 7.02
C ARG A 2 -5.33 -8.68 7.30
N GLU A 3 -6.48 -8.31 7.80
CA GLU A 3 -7.61 -9.24 7.91
C GLU A 3 -8.12 -9.65 6.52
N ILE A 4 -8.37 -10.93 6.32
CA ILE A 4 -8.95 -11.49 5.09
C ILE A 4 -10.40 -11.77 5.36
N THR A 5 -11.30 -10.99 4.77
CA THR A 5 -12.75 -11.10 4.98
C THR A 5 -13.35 -12.33 4.31
N ASP A 6 -12.81 -12.74 3.17
CA ASP A 6 -13.22 -13.92 2.42
C ASP A 6 -11.99 -14.71 1.94
N PRO A 7 -11.52 -15.70 2.73
CA PRO A 7 -10.34 -16.49 2.35
C PRO A 7 -10.52 -17.31 1.06
N GLN A 8 -11.75 -17.61 0.66
CA GLN A 8 -12.01 -18.38 -0.57
C GLN A 8 -12.03 -17.46 -1.81
N GLY A 9 -12.41 -16.20 -1.65
CA GLY A 9 -12.43 -15.20 -2.71
C GLY A 9 -11.16 -14.34 -2.81
N GLU A 10 -10.18 -14.54 -1.91
CA GLU A 10 -8.92 -13.80 -1.92
C GLU A 10 -8.05 -14.19 -3.12
N CYS A 11 -7.69 -13.23 -3.96
CA CYS A 11 -6.84 -13.50 -5.12
C CYS A 11 -5.34 -13.58 -4.78
N GLY A 12 -4.95 -13.26 -3.56
CA GLY A 12 -3.62 -13.53 -3.01
C GLY A 12 -2.45 -12.86 -3.76
N THR A 13 -2.61 -11.63 -4.23
CA THR A 13 -1.55 -10.93 -4.97
C THR A 13 -0.54 -10.24 -4.06
N LEU A 14 -0.99 -9.77 -2.90
CA LEU A 14 -0.18 -9.04 -1.92
C LEU A 14 -0.48 -9.51 -0.51
N LEU A 15 0.56 -9.71 0.27
CA LEU A 15 0.49 -9.92 1.71
C LEU A 15 0.84 -8.61 2.42
N THR A 16 -0.14 -7.98 3.07
CA THR A 16 0.10 -6.76 3.83
C THR A 16 0.40 -7.07 5.29
N VAL A 17 1.53 -6.58 5.78
CA VAL A 17 2.00 -6.72 7.15
C VAL A 17 2.01 -5.34 7.81
N PHE A 18 1.46 -5.25 9.03
CA PHE A 18 1.54 -4.05 9.85
C PHE A 18 2.64 -4.21 10.90
N LEU A 19 3.61 -3.29 10.90
CA LEU A 19 4.64 -3.18 11.92
C LEU A 19 4.09 -2.37 13.13
N PRO A 20 4.77 -2.40 14.28
CA PRO A 20 4.31 -1.68 15.48
C PRO A 20 4.13 -0.18 15.25
N ASP A 21 5.04 0.43 14.53
CA ASP A 21 5.08 1.88 14.26
C ASP A 21 5.75 2.19 12.92
N GLU A 22 5.65 3.45 12.49
CA GLU A 22 6.21 3.93 11.23
C GLU A 22 7.74 3.85 11.17
N GLU A 23 8.43 4.16 12.27
CA GLU A 23 9.90 4.14 12.31
C GLU A 23 10.42 2.72 12.07
N THR A 24 9.84 1.74 12.76
CA THR A 24 10.14 0.32 12.58
C THR A 24 9.84 -0.13 11.14
N ALA A 25 8.67 0.26 10.61
CA ALA A 25 8.28 -0.10 9.25
C ALA A 25 9.25 0.45 8.21
N ARG A 26 9.68 1.71 8.32
CA ARG A 26 10.65 2.32 7.39
C ARG A 26 12.02 1.66 7.46
N LYS A 27 12.50 1.28 8.64
CA LYS A 27 13.77 0.54 8.80
C LYS A 27 13.69 -0.84 8.14
N VAL A 28 12.62 -1.58 8.41
CA VAL A 28 12.39 -2.90 7.81
C VAL A 28 12.26 -2.79 6.30
N ALA A 29 11.46 -1.84 5.80
CA ALA A 29 11.28 -1.62 4.36
C ALA A 29 12.60 -1.27 3.67
N GLY A 30 13.42 -0.39 4.27
CA GLY A 30 14.72 -0.01 3.73
C GLY A 30 15.71 -1.17 3.62
N GLU A 31 15.75 -2.07 4.62
CA GLU A 31 16.63 -3.27 4.55
C GLU A 31 16.11 -4.33 3.57
N LEU A 32 14.80 -4.36 3.29
CA LEU A 32 14.19 -5.26 2.31
C LEU A 32 14.15 -4.67 0.88
N ASP A 33 14.77 -3.51 0.67
CA ASP A 33 14.75 -2.75 -0.59
C ASP A 33 13.32 -2.54 -1.13
N THR A 34 12.40 -2.23 -0.22
CA THR A 34 11.00 -1.93 -0.51
C THR A 34 10.55 -0.65 0.18
N LYS A 35 9.27 -0.35 0.16
CA LYS A 35 8.68 0.87 0.73
C LYS A 35 7.54 0.54 1.68
N VAL A 36 7.27 1.45 2.62
CA VAL A 36 5.99 1.43 3.33
C VAL A 36 4.86 1.78 2.36
N VAL A 37 3.65 1.31 2.63
CA VAL A 37 2.51 1.50 1.72
C VAL A 37 2.21 2.99 1.51
N ALA A 38 2.41 3.84 2.51
CA ALA A 38 2.26 5.29 2.37
C ALA A 38 3.09 5.90 1.22
N ASP A 39 4.25 5.31 0.90
CA ASP A 39 5.17 5.78 -0.14
C ASP A 39 5.02 4.98 -1.46
N SER A 40 4.03 4.11 -1.58
CA SER A 40 3.88 3.18 -2.72
C SER A 40 3.26 3.80 -3.97
N GLY A 41 3.21 5.11 -4.08
CA GLY A 41 2.77 5.80 -5.27
C GLY A 41 1.26 6.07 -5.33
N TRP A 42 0.71 6.08 -6.53
CA TRP A 42 -0.64 6.62 -6.82
C TRP A 42 -1.82 5.74 -6.35
N HIS A 43 -1.58 4.57 -5.80
CA HIS A 43 -2.62 3.75 -5.14
C HIS A 43 -2.99 4.26 -3.73
N VAL A 44 -2.25 5.23 -3.20
CA VAL A 44 -2.54 5.87 -1.92
C VAL A 44 -3.22 7.21 -2.18
N TYR A 45 -4.38 7.45 -1.56
CA TYR A 45 -5.20 8.63 -1.82
C TYR A 45 -4.41 9.95 -1.75
N SER A 46 -3.51 10.07 -0.78
CA SER A 46 -2.68 11.26 -0.57
C SER A 46 -1.59 11.46 -1.62
N ASN A 47 -1.36 10.48 -2.50
CA ASN A 47 -0.43 10.56 -3.62
C ASN A 47 -1.16 10.71 -4.97
N MET A 48 -2.48 10.70 -4.96
CA MET A 48 -3.31 10.88 -6.15
C MET A 48 -3.53 12.37 -6.42
N GLU A 49 -2.65 13.00 -7.20
CA GLU A 49 -2.77 14.43 -7.56
C GLU A 49 -4.12 14.75 -8.19
N GLN A 50 -4.64 13.87 -9.03
CA GLN A 50 -5.94 14.03 -9.68
C GLN A 50 -7.09 14.13 -8.67
N ILE A 51 -6.99 13.49 -7.51
CA ILE A 51 -7.97 13.60 -6.43
C ILE A 51 -7.74 14.88 -5.63
N LEU A 52 -6.50 15.11 -5.19
CA LEU A 52 -6.15 16.26 -4.35
C LEU A 52 -6.43 17.59 -5.05
N GLU A 53 -6.16 17.68 -6.35
CA GLU A 53 -6.33 18.86 -7.16
C GLU A 53 -7.66 18.89 -7.93
N LYS A 54 -8.52 17.88 -7.71
CA LYS A 54 -9.82 17.75 -8.41
C LYS A 54 -9.65 17.80 -9.94
N ARG A 55 -8.56 17.24 -10.47
CA ARG A 55 -8.33 17.17 -11.92
C ARG A 55 -9.29 16.20 -12.56
N THR A 56 -9.90 16.60 -13.65
CA THR A 56 -10.85 15.80 -14.43
C THR A 56 -10.57 15.95 -15.91
N ILE A 57 -10.97 14.96 -16.70
CA ILE A 57 -10.85 14.97 -18.15
C ILE A 57 -12.08 15.62 -18.81
N THR A 58 -13.11 15.94 -18.05
CA THR A 58 -14.35 16.55 -18.57
C THR A 58 -14.33 18.06 -18.34
N PRO A 59 -14.75 18.87 -19.33
CA PRO A 59 -14.85 20.31 -19.19
C PRO A 59 -15.79 20.74 -18.04
N GLU A 60 -16.82 19.94 -17.77
CA GLU A 60 -17.81 20.16 -16.73
C GLU A 60 -17.27 19.92 -15.31
N GLY A 61 -16.07 19.34 -15.20
CA GLY A 61 -15.44 19.08 -13.91
C GLY A 61 -16.01 17.88 -13.14
N CYS A 62 -16.69 16.94 -13.82
CA CYS A 62 -17.18 15.72 -13.17
C CYS A 62 -16.04 14.81 -12.72
N PRO A 63 -16.15 14.20 -11.54
CA PRO A 63 -17.29 14.21 -10.59
C PRO A 63 -17.24 15.32 -9.52
N PHE A 64 -16.29 16.23 -9.57
CA PHE A 64 -16.02 17.16 -8.44
C PHE A 64 -16.91 18.42 -8.46
N THR A 65 -17.17 18.97 -9.63
CA THR A 65 -17.88 20.25 -9.83
C THR A 65 -18.91 20.19 -10.96
N CYS A 66 -19.31 19.01 -11.42
CA CYS A 66 -20.24 18.89 -12.51
C CYS A 66 -21.67 19.33 -12.10
N PRO A 67 -22.49 19.80 -13.04
CA PRO A 67 -23.83 20.33 -12.76
C PRO A 67 -24.80 19.28 -12.20
N TYR A 68 -24.45 18.00 -12.28
CA TYR A 68 -25.24 16.89 -11.72
C TYR A 68 -24.85 16.49 -10.30
N TYR A 69 -23.82 17.12 -9.73
CA TYR A 69 -23.39 16.87 -8.36
C TYR A 69 -24.14 17.82 -7.42
N GLU A 70 -25.07 17.28 -6.66
CA GLU A 70 -25.89 18.05 -5.70
C GLU A 70 -25.25 18.15 -4.30
N GLY A 71 -24.09 17.54 -4.10
CA GLY A 71 -23.34 17.62 -2.84
C GLY A 71 -22.66 18.97 -2.64
N GLY A 72 -22.35 19.29 -1.39
CA GLY A 72 -21.54 20.47 -1.05
C GLY A 72 -20.09 20.34 -1.55
N GLU A 73 -19.32 21.43 -1.49
CA GLU A 73 -17.91 21.40 -1.85
C GLU A 73 -17.14 20.42 -0.95
N VAL A 74 -16.54 19.39 -1.56
CA VAL A 74 -15.63 18.48 -0.87
C VAL A 74 -14.19 18.96 -1.08
N LYS A 75 -13.46 19.10 0.03
CA LYS A 75 -12.04 19.45 0.01
C LYS A 75 -11.21 18.20 0.25
N TYR A 76 -10.16 18.06 -0.53
CA TYR A 76 -9.20 16.95 -0.43
C TYR A 76 -7.82 17.51 -0.09
N TRP A 77 -7.15 16.92 0.91
CA TRP A 77 -5.80 17.31 1.30
C TRP A 77 -5.04 16.13 1.89
N ARG A 78 -3.72 16.20 1.90
CA ARG A 78 -2.89 15.22 2.59
C ARG A 78 -3.15 15.27 4.09
N GLY A 79 -3.36 14.11 4.70
CA GLY A 79 -3.68 14.02 6.13
C GLY A 79 -5.17 14.11 6.47
N MET A 80 -6.05 14.16 5.48
CA MET A 80 -7.50 14.20 5.73
C MET A 80 -8.06 12.91 6.34
N LEU A 81 -7.34 11.80 6.23
CA LEU A 81 -7.72 10.49 6.77
C LEU A 81 -6.66 10.01 7.76
N PRO A 82 -6.56 10.60 8.98
CA PRO A 82 -5.44 10.35 9.89
C PRO A 82 -5.31 8.89 10.34
N GLN A 83 -6.41 8.16 10.47
CA GLN A 83 -6.36 6.73 10.81
C GLN A 83 -5.81 5.89 9.64
N THR A 84 -6.22 6.21 8.42
CA THR A 84 -5.70 5.57 7.22
C THR A 84 -4.21 5.87 7.06
N ASP A 85 -3.82 7.12 7.22
CA ASP A 85 -2.42 7.54 7.10
C ASP A 85 -1.53 6.81 8.13
N ALA A 86 -1.98 6.69 9.37
CA ALA A 86 -1.27 5.95 10.42
C ALA A 86 -1.15 4.44 10.11
N LEU A 87 -2.17 3.84 9.49
CA LEU A 87 -2.09 2.44 9.05
C LEU A 87 -1.12 2.27 7.87
N LEU A 88 -1.22 3.12 6.85
CA LEU A 88 -0.39 3.03 5.65
C LEU A 88 1.08 3.31 5.95
N ALA A 89 1.39 4.21 6.90
CA ALA A 89 2.75 4.54 7.30
C ALA A 89 3.49 3.36 7.95
N ARG A 90 2.78 2.44 8.59
CA ARG A 90 3.35 1.25 9.24
C ARG A 90 3.08 -0.07 8.51
N ALA A 91 2.53 0.00 7.31
CA ALA A 91 2.24 -1.16 6.48
C ALA A 91 3.34 -1.40 5.45
N ILE A 92 3.67 -2.67 5.23
CA ILE A 92 4.54 -3.13 4.14
C ILE A 92 3.76 -4.17 3.35
N ASN A 93 3.73 -4.02 2.03
CA ASN A 93 3.24 -5.06 1.14
C ASN A 93 4.40 -5.99 0.75
N ILE A 94 4.12 -7.29 0.78
CA ILE A 94 4.99 -8.34 0.26
C ILE A 94 4.29 -8.90 -0.98
N SER A 95 4.96 -8.90 -2.12
CA SER A 95 4.42 -9.52 -3.34
C SER A 95 4.34 -11.03 -3.18
N ILE A 96 3.18 -11.62 -3.51
CA ILE A 96 2.98 -13.08 -3.51
C ILE A 96 2.42 -13.60 -4.85
N GLY A 97 2.38 -12.74 -5.85
CA GLY A 97 1.90 -13.10 -7.19
C GLY A 97 2.20 -12.06 -8.24
N VAL A 98 2.48 -10.82 -7.84
CA VAL A 98 2.79 -9.71 -8.73
C VAL A 98 4.27 -9.38 -8.65
N SER A 99 4.97 -9.47 -9.76
CA SER A 99 6.40 -9.16 -9.85
C SER A 99 6.70 -7.72 -10.30
N ASP A 100 5.68 -6.87 -10.38
CA ASP A 100 5.83 -5.47 -10.77
C ASP A 100 6.06 -4.59 -9.54
N PRO A 101 7.26 -4.02 -9.37
CA PRO A 101 7.57 -3.14 -8.25
C PRO A 101 6.73 -1.84 -8.24
N GLY A 102 6.12 -1.48 -9.38
CA GLY A 102 5.20 -0.35 -9.49
C GLY A 102 3.82 -0.60 -8.85
N LEU A 103 3.44 -1.86 -8.68
CA LEU A 103 2.12 -2.25 -8.15
C LEU A 103 2.11 -2.59 -6.65
N GLY A 104 3.18 -2.35 -5.92
CA GLY A 104 3.04 -2.43 -4.49
C GLY A 104 4.25 -2.88 -3.68
N SER A 105 5.09 -3.76 -4.17
CA SER A 105 6.29 -4.17 -3.45
C SER A 105 7.37 -4.70 -4.37
N ALA A 106 8.60 -4.21 -4.15
CA ALA A 106 9.80 -4.79 -4.75
C ALA A 106 10.23 -6.06 -4.02
N PHE A 107 9.78 -6.27 -2.78
CA PHE A 107 10.09 -7.45 -1.98
C PHE A 107 8.96 -8.47 -2.05
N GLY A 108 9.30 -9.73 -2.25
CA GLY A 108 8.35 -10.83 -2.30
C GLY A 108 8.69 -11.90 -3.33
N VAL A 109 7.68 -12.62 -3.77
CA VAL A 109 7.78 -13.70 -4.75
C VAL A 109 6.77 -13.50 -5.87
N SER A 110 7.03 -14.10 -7.02
CA SER A 110 6.16 -14.09 -8.19
C SER A 110 5.45 -15.44 -8.36
N MET A 111 4.47 -15.52 -9.25
CA MET A 111 3.79 -16.76 -9.63
C MET A 111 4.73 -17.81 -10.27
N ARG A 112 5.95 -17.41 -10.67
CA ARG A 112 6.94 -18.28 -11.31
C ARG A 112 7.92 -18.89 -10.33
N ASP A 113 7.89 -18.43 -9.08
CA ASP A 113 8.81 -18.87 -8.04
C ASP A 113 8.31 -20.14 -7.37
N GLY A 114 9.24 -21.01 -7.00
CA GLY A 114 8.97 -22.24 -6.28
C GLY A 114 8.89 -22.02 -4.75
N PHE A 115 8.56 -23.09 -4.03
CA PHE A 115 8.44 -23.06 -2.57
C PHE A 115 9.74 -22.64 -1.87
N ASP A 116 10.91 -23.00 -2.41
CA ASP A 116 12.20 -22.60 -1.84
C ASP A 116 12.36 -21.07 -1.84
N SER A 117 11.86 -20.39 -2.87
CA SER A 117 11.86 -18.93 -2.93
C SER A 117 10.90 -18.32 -1.89
N VAL A 118 9.76 -18.95 -1.66
CA VAL A 118 8.81 -18.54 -0.61
C VAL A 118 9.45 -18.65 0.76
N ASP A 119 10.10 -19.79 1.05
CA ASP A 119 10.78 -20.03 2.32
C ASP A 119 11.94 -19.04 2.53
N ALA A 120 12.73 -18.77 1.49
CA ALA A 120 13.81 -17.78 1.54
C ALA A 120 13.27 -16.36 1.79
N CYS A 121 12.21 -15.96 1.11
CA CYS A 121 11.55 -14.66 1.31
C CYS A 121 11.01 -14.54 2.75
N ALA A 122 10.35 -15.57 3.27
CA ALA A 122 9.84 -15.59 4.62
C ALA A 122 10.97 -15.54 5.68
N ALA A 123 12.06 -16.26 5.45
CA ALA A 123 13.23 -16.25 6.32
C ALA A 123 13.89 -14.86 6.36
N GLU A 124 14.05 -14.22 5.20
CA GLU A 124 14.63 -12.89 5.10
C GLU A 124 13.75 -11.83 5.77
N PHE A 125 12.42 -11.89 5.56
CA PHE A 125 11.50 -11.01 6.27
C PHE A 125 11.63 -11.17 7.79
N ARG A 126 11.64 -12.40 8.31
CA ARG A 126 11.79 -12.66 9.75
C ARG A 126 13.13 -12.17 10.28
N ARG A 127 14.21 -12.37 9.54
CA ARG A 127 15.55 -11.92 9.90
C ARG A 127 15.61 -10.42 10.05
N VAL A 128 15.07 -9.69 9.08
CA VAL A 128 15.10 -8.22 9.08
C VAL A 128 14.14 -7.66 10.13
N ALA A 129 12.89 -8.10 10.15
CA ALA A 129 11.91 -7.65 11.13
C ALA A 129 12.36 -7.92 12.57
N GLY A 130 12.97 -9.08 12.83
CA GLY A 130 13.49 -9.48 14.16
C GLY A 130 14.58 -8.57 14.71
N LYS A 131 15.27 -7.77 13.90
CA LYS A 131 16.24 -6.77 14.38
C LYS A 131 15.55 -5.59 15.07
N TYR A 132 14.35 -5.24 14.67
CA TYR A 132 13.65 -4.02 15.07
C TYR A 132 12.41 -4.27 15.93
N MET A 133 11.90 -5.50 15.92
CA MET A 133 10.75 -5.93 16.72
C MET A 133 11.25 -6.65 17.98
N LYS A 134 11.72 -5.89 18.95
CA LYS A 134 12.11 -6.41 20.28
C LYS A 134 10.98 -6.24 21.28
#